data_74cc7462163c77eaa43eb96749e95fbf
#
_entry.id   74cc7462163c77eaa43eb96749e95fbf
#
_cell.length_a   1.000
_cell.length_b   1.000
_cell.length_c   1.000
_cell.angle_alpha   90.00
_cell.angle_beta   90.00
_cell.angle_gamma   90.00
#
_symmetry.space_group_name_H-M   'P 1'
#
loop_
_entity.id
_entity.type
_entity.pdbx_description
1 polymer ?
#
loop_
_entity_poly.entity_id
_entity_poly.type
_entity_poly.pdbx_seq_one_letter_code
_entity_poly.pdbx_strand_id
1 'polypeptide(L)'
;MKTREFVLDNAVSPFVIIHTPKDLKGNCMKRIVGNTIFTVTFTKMNGDPRVMNCRLNVFKGTSGKSNHLKESDFLTAYDLDKKAFRAINVPGICSFKARGKEYQFIEDHV
;
A
#
# COMPACT_ATOMS: atom_id res chain seq x y z
N MET A 1 -3.42 -15.11 -4.23
CA MET A 1 -3.95 -13.97 -3.45
C MET A 1 -5.46 -14.05 -3.42
N LYS A 2 -6.04 -13.92 -2.24
CA LYS A 2 -7.49 -13.92 -2.07
C LYS A 2 -7.92 -12.61 -1.46
N THR A 3 -9.03 -12.06 -1.97
CA THR A 3 -9.66 -10.90 -1.38
C THR A 3 -11.06 -11.30 -0.91
N ARG A 4 -11.50 -10.72 0.18
CA ARG A 4 -12.81 -11.04 0.75
C ARG A 4 -13.46 -9.78 1.30
N GLU A 5 -14.69 -9.54 0.90
CA GLU A 5 -15.49 -8.48 1.47
C GLU A 5 -16.37 -9.04 2.58
N PHE A 6 -16.53 -8.25 3.64
CA PHE A 6 -17.40 -8.61 4.75
C PHE A 6 -18.70 -7.82 4.66
N VAL A 7 -19.78 -8.49 5.00
CA VAL A 7 -21.09 -7.85 5.13
C VAL A 7 -21.45 -7.85 6.61
N LEU A 8 -21.72 -6.66 7.15
CA LEU A 8 -22.12 -6.48 8.55
C LEU A 8 -23.46 -5.78 8.60
N ASP A 9 -24.38 -6.30 9.40
CA ASP A 9 -25.66 -5.67 9.72
C ASP A 9 -26.40 -5.18 8.46
N ASN A 10 -26.50 -6.04 7.46
CA ASN A 10 -27.16 -5.75 6.19
C ASN A 10 -26.49 -4.64 5.37
N ALA A 11 -25.34 -4.19 5.77
CA ALA A 11 -24.55 -3.24 4.99
C ALA A 11 -23.28 -3.90 4.52
N VAL A 12 -22.85 -3.60 3.30
CA VAL A 12 -21.56 -4.07 2.81
C VAL A 12 -20.48 -3.29 3.55
N SER A 13 -19.62 -4.01 4.25
CA SER A 13 -18.48 -3.38 4.90
C SER A 13 -17.50 -2.86 3.84
N PRO A 14 -16.93 -1.67 4.04
CA PRO A 14 -15.89 -1.18 3.15
C PRO A 14 -14.54 -1.87 3.33
N PHE A 15 -14.50 -2.93 4.13
CA PHE A 15 -13.27 -3.67 4.39
C PHE A 15 -13.09 -4.82 3.42
N VAL A 16 -11.87 -4.97 2.93
CA VAL A 16 -11.45 -6.11 2.13
C VAL A 16 -10.22 -6.70 2.79
N ILE A 17 -10.24 -8.00 3.03
CA ILE A 17 -9.08 -8.69 3.62
C ILE A 17 -8.33 -9.40 2.50
N ILE A 18 -7.01 -9.17 2.48
CA ILE A 18 -6.13 -9.74 1.47
C ILE A 18 -5.15 -10.69 2.16
N HIS A 19 -5.20 -11.95 1.76
CA HIS A 19 -4.23 -12.95 2.19
C HIS A 19 -3.14 -13.02 1.14
N THR A 20 -1.93 -12.68 1.51
CA THR A 20 -0.83 -12.68 0.57
C THR A 20 0.51 -12.80 1.29
N PRO A 21 1.51 -13.42 0.67
CA PRO A 21 2.87 -13.36 1.19
C PRO A 21 3.38 -11.93 1.29
N LYS A 22 4.32 -11.69 2.21
CA LYS A 22 4.86 -10.35 2.46
C LYS A 22 5.44 -9.71 1.22
N ASP A 23 6.13 -10.47 0.39
CA ASP A 23 6.82 -9.95 -0.78
C ASP A 23 5.87 -9.58 -1.92
N LEU A 24 4.62 -10.00 -1.86
CA LEU A 24 3.62 -9.68 -2.88
C LEU A 24 2.66 -8.57 -2.48
N LYS A 25 2.78 -8.03 -1.26
CA LYS A 25 1.92 -6.94 -0.79
C LYS A 25 1.99 -5.73 -1.71
N GLY A 26 3.19 -5.36 -2.13
CA GLY A 26 3.38 -4.21 -2.99
C GLY A 26 2.70 -4.37 -4.35
N ASN A 27 2.86 -5.52 -4.97
CA ASN A 27 2.21 -5.79 -6.27
C ASN A 27 0.69 -5.76 -6.15
N CYS A 28 0.17 -6.32 -5.07
CA CYS A 28 -1.27 -6.32 -4.82
C CYS A 28 -1.79 -4.89 -4.66
N MET A 29 -1.12 -4.09 -3.84
CA MET A 29 -1.51 -2.70 -3.62
C MET A 29 -1.45 -1.90 -4.92
N LYS A 30 -0.38 -2.05 -5.71
CA LYS A 30 -0.22 -1.34 -6.99
C LYS A 30 -1.39 -1.61 -7.93
N ARG A 31 -1.84 -2.85 -8.02
CA ARG A 31 -2.97 -3.22 -8.88
C ARG A 31 -4.26 -2.56 -8.46
N ILE A 32 -4.48 -2.46 -7.15
CA ILE A 32 -5.72 -1.92 -6.61
C ILE A 32 -5.75 -0.41 -6.70
N VAL A 33 -4.68 0.24 -6.28
CA VAL A 33 -4.66 1.71 -6.22
C VAL A 33 -4.42 2.36 -7.58
N GLY A 34 -3.67 1.71 -8.46
CA GLY A 34 -3.35 2.27 -9.77
C GLY A 34 -2.72 3.65 -9.63
N ASN A 35 -3.33 4.65 -10.29
CA ASN A 35 -2.86 6.04 -10.24
C ASN A 35 -3.66 6.90 -9.27
N THR A 36 -4.51 6.30 -8.45
CA THR A 36 -5.36 7.08 -7.54
C THR A 36 -4.63 7.42 -6.26
N ILE A 37 -5.12 8.45 -5.58
CA ILE A 37 -4.64 8.81 -4.25
C ILE A 37 -5.10 7.73 -3.27
N PHE A 38 -4.22 7.33 -2.38
CA PHE A 38 -4.56 6.35 -1.35
C PHE A 38 -3.86 6.69 -0.04
N THR A 39 -4.35 6.13 1.05
CA THR A 39 -3.75 6.26 2.37
C THR A 39 -3.20 4.91 2.77
N VAL A 40 -1.92 4.82 3.00
CA VAL A 40 -1.27 3.57 3.41
C VAL A 40 -0.82 3.67 4.86
N THR A 41 -1.00 2.58 5.60
CA THR A 41 -0.49 2.41 6.95
C THR A 41 0.55 1.32 6.94
N PHE A 42 1.74 1.63 7.34
CA PHE A 42 2.84 0.65 7.32
C PHE A 42 3.80 0.90 8.48
N THR A 43 4.59 -0.11 8.79
CA THR A 43 5.65 -0.03 9.77
C THR A 43 6.96 0.25 9.06
N LYS A 44 7.64 1.31 9.46
CA LYS A 44 8.95 1.67 8.90
C LYS A 44 10.00 0.64 9.29
N MET A 45 11.13 0.67 8.62
CA MET A 45 12.23 -0.25 8.93
C MET A 45 12.70 -0.16 10.38
N ASN A 46 12.58 1.01 10.99
CA ASN A 46 12.97 1.20 12.39
C ASN A 46 11.87 0.77 13.39
N GLY A 47 10.75 0.24 12.90
CA GLY A 47 9.67 -0.22 13.75
C GLY A 47 8.57 0.79 14.02
N ASP A 48 8.72 2.04 13.59
CA ASP A 48 7.71 3.07 13.84
C ASP A 48 6.55 2.94 12.86
N PRO A 49 5.32 3.11 13.34
CA PRO A 49 4.17 3.14 12.42
C PRO A 49 4.13 4.45 11.65
N ARG A 50 3.63 4.39 10.42
CA ARG A 50 3.43 5.56 9.59
C ARG A 50 2.14 5.45 8.79
N VAL A 51 1.43 6.58 8.72
CA VAL A 51 0.25 6.74 7.86
C VAL A 51 0.58 7.83 6.85
N MET A 52 0.34 7.55 5.57
CA MET A 52 0.76 8.45 4.52
C MET A 52 -0.30 8.54 3.43
N ASN A 53 -0.69 9.77 3.06
CA ASN A 53 -1.52 10.02 1.89
C ASN A 53 -0.60 10.20 0.69
N CYS A 54 -0.78 9.37 -0.33
CA CYS A 54 0.20 9.33 -1.40
C CYS A 54 -0.39 8.87 -2.73
N ARG A 55 0.44 8.92 -3.75
CA ARG A 55 0.16 8.38 -5.08
C ARG A 55 1.38 7.64 -5.60
N LEU A 56 1.12 6.60 -6.35
CA LEU A 56 2.15 5.94 -7.12
C LEU A 56 2.27 6.60 -8.50
N ASN A 57 3.30 6.25 -9.24
CA ASN A 57 3.48 6.67 -10.64
C ASN A 57 3.51 8.17 -10.85
N VAL A 58 4.08 8.90 -9.89
CA VAL A 58 4.32 10.35 -10.02
C VAL A 58 5.75 10.54 -10.50
N PHE A 59 5.94 11.34 -11.55
CA PHE A 59 7.24 11.53 -12.17
C PHE A 59 7.77 12.95 -12.09
N LYS A 60 7.34 13.70 -11.09
CA LYS A 60 7.77 15.08 -10.91
C LYS A 60 9.27 15.16 -10.66
N GLY A 61 9.97 15.85 -11.53
CA GLY A 61 11.39 16.11 -11.33
C GLY A 61 12.28 14.88 -11.32
N THR A 62 11.74 13.73 -11.68
CA THR A 62 12.58 12.54 -11.79
C THR A 62 13.20 12.50 -13.16
N SER A 63 14.50 12.34 -13.21
CA SER A 63 15.26 12.34 -14.46
C SER A 63 15.36 10.95 -15.08
N GLY A 64 14.36 10.12 -14.88
CA GLY A 64 14.34 8.77 -15.43
C GLY A 64 15.32 7.83 -14.80
N LYS A 65 15.85 8.16 -13.63
CA LYS A 65 16.74 7.25 -12.92
C LYS A 65 15.95 6.05 -12.45
N SER A 66 16.46 4.86 -12.75
CA SER A 66 15.85 3.65 -12.24
C SER A 66 16.00 3.59 -10.74
N ASN A 67 14.96 3.13 -10.08
CA ASN A 67 14.98 2.86 -8.67
C ASN A 67 15.68 1.52 -8.44
N HIS A 68 16.75 1.51 -7.68
CA HIS A 68 17.50 0.28 -7.39
C HIS A 68 16.87 -0.56 -6.29
N LEU A 69 15.81 -0.06 -5.65
CA LEU A 69 15.12 -0.81 -4.62
C LEU A 69 14.23 -1.88 -5.24
N LYS A 70 14.25 -3.06 -4.65
CA LYS A 70 13.36 -4.14 -5.09
C LYS A 70 11.93 -3.81 -4.69
N GLU A 71 11.00 -3.98 -5.61
CA GLU A 71 9.58 -3.73 -5.35
C GLU A 71 8.99 -4.68 -4.31
N SER A 72 9.62 -5.82 -4.07
CA SER A 72 9.23 -6.70 -2.96
C SER A 72 9.59 -6.11 -1.60
N ASP A 73 10.55 -5.21 -1.55
CA ASP A 73 11.02 -4.58 -0.31
C ASP A 73 10.49 -3.17 -0.14
N PHE A 74 10.48 -2.39 -1.21
CA PHE A 74 10.11 -0.98 -1.16
C PHE A 74 9.32 -0.56 -2.38
N LEU A 75 8.35 0.33 -2.17
CA LEU A 75 7.69 1.06 -3.23
C LEU A 75 7.92 2.54 -3.03
N THR A 76 8.28 3.24 -4.09
CA THR A 76 8.40 4.69 -4.04
C THR A 76 7.04 5.31 -4.31
N ALA A 77 6.61 6.18 -3.41
CA ALA A 77 5.35 6.90 -3.53
C ALA A 77 5.59 8.38 -3.32
N TYR A 78 4.71 9.20 -3.89
CA TYR A 78 4.75 10.64 -3.68
C TYR A 78 3.85 10.97 -2.50
N ASP A 79 4.46 11.44 -1.42
CA ASP A 79 3.74 11.85 -0.20
C ASP A 79 3.12 13.21 -0.44
N LEU A 80 1.79 13.27 -0.49
CA LEU A 80 1.06 14.49 -0.81
C LEU A 80 1.14 15.53 0.31
N ASP A 81 1.24 15.07 1.56
CA ASP A 81 1.33 15.98 2.70
C ASP A 81 2.70 16.63 2.80
N LYS A 82 3.74 15.87 2.52
CA LYS A 82 5.13 16.36 2.58
C LYS A 82 5.61 16.90 1.24
N LYS A 83 4.88 16.62 0.17
CA LYS A 83 5.25 17.03 -1.20
C LYS A 83 6.64 16.51 -1.57
N ALA A 84 6.89 15.25 -1.27
CA ALA A 84 8.18 14.62 -1.51
C ALA A 84 8.01 13.12 -1.75
N PHE A 85 8.95 12.53 -2.47
CA PHE A 85 8.95 11.08 -2.66
C PHE A 85 9.43 10.37 -1.40
N ARG A 86 8.77 9.28 -1.05
CA ARG A 86 9.13 8.47 0.10
C ARG A 86 9.00 7.00 -0.24
N ALA A 87 9.81 6.19 0.41
CA ALA A 87 9.75 4.74 0.25
C ALA A 87 8.76 4.14 1.25
N ILE A 88 7.92 3.25 0.75
CA ILE A 88 7.03 2.45 1.58
C ILE A 88 7.70 1.11 1.84
N ASN A 89 7.87 0.74 3.09
CA ASN A 89 8.40 -0.57 3.47
C ASN A 89 7.33 -1.63 3.18
N VAL A 90 7.46 -2.33 2.08
CA VAL A 90 6.43 -3.26 1.59
C VAL A 90 6.10 -4.36 2.59
N PRO A 91 7.07 -5.08 3.17
CA PRO A 91 6.72 -6.12 4.14
C PRO A 91 6.02 -5.57 5.38
N GLY A 92 6.19 -4.29 5.67
CA GLY A 92 5.56 -3.65 6.82
C GLY A 92 4.17 -3.08 6.55
N ILE A 93 3.64 -3.19 5.32
CA ILE A 93 2.32 -2.66 5.02
C ILE A 93 1.27 -3.43 5.82
N CYS A 94 0.46 -2.69 6.58
CA CYS A 94 -0.63 -3.26 7.37
C CYS A 94 -1.95 -3.14 6.63
N SER A 95 -2.22 -1.95 6.10
CA SER A 95 -3.48 -1.67 5.42
C SER A 95 -3.32 -0.48 4.49
N PHE A 96 -4.28 -0.30 3.61
CA PHE A 96 -4.38 0.91 2.80
C PHE A 96 -5.84 1.18 2.44
N LYS A 97 -6.15 2.46 2.23
CA LYS A 97 -7.50 2.90 1.84
C LYS A 97 -7.42 3.51 0.45
N ALA A 98 -8.29 3.04 -0.43
CA ALA A 98 -8.38 3.56 -1.79
C ALA A 98 -9.81 3.39 -2.30
N ARG A 99 -10.28 4.36 -3.06
CA ARG A 99 -11.59 4.28 -3.73
C ARG A 99 -12.74 3.93 -2.79
N GLY A 100 -12.68 4.46 -1.55
CA GLY A 100 -13.74 4.25 -0.57
C GLY A 100 -13.72 2.92 0.15
N LYS A 101 -12.69 2.11 -0.05
CA LYS A 101 -12.53 0.82 0.62
C LYS A 101 -11.24 0.78 1.40
N GLU A 102 -11.26 0.06 2.52
CA GLU A 102 -10.06 -0.21 3.29
C GLU A 102 -9.63 -1.65 3.05
N TYR A 103 -8.37 -1.82 2.70
CA TYR A 103 -7.78 -3.13 2.40
C TYR A 103 -6.79 -3.45 3.51
N GLN A 104 -6.97 -4.61 4.15
CA GLN A 104 -6.10 -5.06 5.23
C GLN A 104 -5.37 -6.32 4.80
N PHE A 105 -4.08 -6.36 5.06
CA PHE A 105 -3.28 -7.54 4.76
C PHE A 105 -3.23 -8.47 5.96
N ILE A 106 -3.46 -9.74 5.69
CA ILE A 106 -3.23 -10.82 6.66
C ILE A 106 -2.19 -11.72 6.05
N GLU A 107 -1.13 -11.97 6.80
CA GLU A 107 -0.07 -12.85 6.33
C GLU A 107 -0.51 -14.29 6.36
N ASP A 108 -0.16 -15.02 5.29
CA ASP A 108 -0.37 -16.46 5.26
C ASP A 108 0.76 -17.12 6.05
N HIS A 109 0.40 -17.69 7.18
CA HIS A 109 1.31 -18.52 7.95
C HIS A 109 1.21 -19.94 7.44
N VAL A 110 2.28 -20.41 6.93
CA VAL A 110 2.35 -21.79 6.43
C VAL A 110 3.08 -22.65 7.42
#